data_bc2342e20fa2ef041487a33817061665
#
_entry.id   bc2342e20fa2ef041487a33817061665
#
_cell.length_a   1.000
_cell.length_b   1.000
_cell.length_c   1.000
_cell.angle_alpha   90.00
_cell.angle_beta   90.00
_cell.angle_gamma   90.00
#
_symmetry.space_group_name_H-M   'P 1'
#
loop_
_entity.id
_entity.type
_entity.pdbx_description
1 polymer ?
#
loop_
_entity_poly.entity_id
_entity_poly.type
_entity_poly.pdbx_seq_one_letter_code
_entity_poly.pdbx_strand_id
1 'polypeptide(L)'
;MFRNLNVEDNLRAVAEIFLEDKRKIEEKVENLLSEFSLSEQRKTLAHSLSGGQKKKVAICRALIGECRIMVLDEPLSNIDPITIEMIKDLIVKLQLTRSITILISDHAFENVLQIADEIKILSDGHILSEGSPASVVKDVRAREKYFGVNY
;
A
#
# COMPACT_ATOMS: atom_id res chain seq x y z
N MET A 1 -4.20 2.91 12.51
CA MET A 1 -4.70 4.29 12.33
C MET A 1 -5.57 4.68 13.52
N PHE A 2 -5.40 5.89 14.05
CA PHE A 2 -6.18 6.42 15.18
C PHE A 2 -7.54 6.93 14.67
N ARG A 3 -8.60 6.20 14.97
CA ARG A 3 -9.93 6.40 14.36
C ARG A 3 -10.58 7.75 14.69
N ASN A 4 -10.29 8.29 15.87
CA ASN A 4 -10.86 9.55 16.40
C ASN A 4 -9.98 10.78 16.13
N LEU A 5 -8.82 10.61 15.50
CA LEU A 5 -8.00 11.70 15.01
C LEU A 5 -8.34 11.99 13.54
N ASN A 6 -8.20 13.23 13.10
CA ASN A 6 -8.28 13.59 11.71
C ASN A 6 -7.03 13.11 10.94
N VAL A 7 -6.99 13.30 9.62
CA VAL A 7 -5.88 12.85 8.77
C VAL A 7 -4.56 13.49 9.19
N GLU A 8 -4.54 14.82 9.34
CA GLU A 8 -3.35 15.58 9.74
C GLU A 8 -2.79 15.10 11.08
N ASP A 9 -3.66 14.96 12.09
CA ASP A 9 -3.24 14.51 13.42
C ASP A 9 -2.79 13.04 13.43
N ASN A 10 -3.33 12.19 12.55
CA ASN A 10 -2.84 10.84 12.33
C ASN A 10 -1.41 10.79 11.79
N LEU A 11 -1.05 11.72 10.90
CA LEU A 11 0.30 11.84 10.37
C LEU A 11 1.23 12.47 11.41
N ARG A 12 0.81 13.57 12.04
CA ARG A 12 1.58 14.27 13.08
C ARG A 12 1.96 13.33 14.23
N ALA A 13 1.01 12.55 14.76
CA ALA A 13 1.26 11.63 15.85
C ALA A 13 2.32 10.57 15.53
N VAL A 14 2.49 10.20 14.26
CA VAL A 14 3.58 9.32 13.83
C VAL A 14 4.87 10.12 13.61
N ALA A 15 4.78 11.34 13.06
CA ALA A 15 5.95 12.17 12.81
C ALA A 15 6.69 12.54 14.10
N GLU A 16 5.95 12.79 15.19
CA GLU A 16 6.50 13.07 16.52
C GLU A 16 7.31 11.90 17.12
N ILE A 17 7.14 10.67 16.61
CA ILE A 17 7.95 9.52 17.03
C ILE A 17 9.36 9.58 16.41
N PHE A 18 9.47 10.12 15.20
CA PHE A 18 10.71 10.10 14.41
C PHE A 18 11.42 11.45 14.34
N LEU A 19 10.71 12.56 14.63
CA LEU A 19 11.21 13.93 14.46
C LEU A 19 10.94 14.73 15.75
N GLU A 20 11.95 15.45 16.22
CA GLU A 20 11.85 16.32 17.41
C GLU A 20 11.50 17.77 17.04
N ASP A 21 11.91 18.21 15.84
CA ASP A 21 11.71 19.58 15.37
C ASP A 21 10.29 19.77 14.82
N LYS A 22 9.53 20.63 15.47
CA LYS A 22 8.14 20.94 15.07
C LYS A 22 8.01 21.44 13.64
N ARG A 23 8.97 22.22 13.14
CA ARG A 23 8.95 22.70 11.75
C ARG A 23 9.10 21.55 10.77
N LYS A 24 10.01 20.61 11.03
CA LYS A 24 10.21 19.41 10.20
C LYS A 24 8.98 18.51 10.23
N ILE A 25 8.30 18.40 11.37
CA ILE A 25 7.03 17.66 11.49
C ILE A 25 5.96 18.27 10.58
N GLU A 26 5.74 19.58 10.68
CA GLU A 26 4.73 20.27 9.86
C GLU A 26 5.06 20.18 8.37
N GLU A 27 6.32 20.39 7.99
CA GLU A 27 6.78 20.25 6.59
C GLU A 27 6.56 18.82 6.07
N LYS A 28 6.93 17.79 6.85
CA LYS A 28 6.74 16.39 6.45
C LYS A 28 5.26 16.06 6.27
N VAL A 29 4.40 16.51 7.19
CA VAL A 29 2.94 16.30 7.13
C VAL A 29 2.35 17.01 5.90
N GLU A 30 2.69 18.29 5.66
CA GLU A 30 2.21 19.05 4.51
C GLU A 30 2.62 18.39 3.18
N ASN A 31 3.88 18.00 3.06
CA ASN A 31 4.40 17.32 1.87
C ASN A 31 3.64 16.02 1.59
N LEU A 32 3.38 15.20 2.61
CA LEU A 32 2.62 13.96 2.44
C LEU A 32 1.15 14.21 2.09
N LEU A 33 0.49 15.18 2.72
CA LEU A 33 -0.88 15.54 2.39
C LEU A 33 -1.01 15.97 0.92
N SER A 34 -0.07 16.78 0.44
CA SER A 34 -0.02 17.24 -0.94
C SER A 34 0.29 16.11 -1.92
N GLU A 35 1.36 15.34 -1.66
CA GLU A 35 1.81 14.24 -2.54
C GLU A 35 0.74 13.17 -2.75
N PHE A 36 -0.06 12.88 -1.70
CA PHE A 36 -1.10 11.86 -1.73
C PHE A 36 -2.50 12.41 -2.03
N SER A 37 -2.60 13.70 -2.37
CA SER A 37 -3.88 14.38 -2.63
C SER A 37 -4.88 14.20 -1.48
N LEU A 38 -4.42 14.43 -0.26
CA LEU A 38 -5.20 14.35 0.98
C LEU A 38 -5.44 15.73 1.63
N SER A 39 -5.01 16.82 0.99
CA SER A 39 -5.09 18.18 1.55
C SER A 39 -6.52 18.59 1.89
N GLU A 40 -7.50 18.25 1.06
CA GLU A 40 -8.92 18.53 1.31
C GLU A 40 -9.47 17.72 2.49
N GLN A 41 -8.94 16.51 2.72
CA GLN A 41 -9.36 15.62 3.80
C GLN A 41 -8.59 15.85 5.10
N ARG A 42 -7.67 16.82 5.15
CA ARG A 42 -6.76 17.00 6.30
C ARG A 42 -7.46 17.06 7.67
N LYS A 43 -8.63 17.66 7.74
CA LYS A 43 -9.45 17.79 8.97
C LYS A 43 -10.55 16.73 9.10
N THR A 44 -10.67 15.82 8.12
CA THR A 44 -11.64 14.74 8.16
C THR A 44 -11.19 13.66 9.16
N LEU A 45 -12.10 13.22 10.01
CA LEU A 45 -11.84 12.16 10.98
C LEU A 45 -11.58 10.83 10.26
N ALA A 46 -10.59 10.07 10.74
CA ALA A 46 -10.15 8.85 10.08
C ALA A 46 -11.24 7.78 9.92
N HIS A 47 -12.21 7.72 10.83
CA HIS A 47 -13.35 6.81 10.70
C HIS A 47 -14.28 7.17 9.53
N SER A 48 -14.36 8.46 9.13
CA SER A 48 -15.23 8.97 8.07
C SER A 48 -14.61 8.92 6.67
N LEU A 49 -13.34 8.50 6.55
CA LEU A 49 -12.65 8.37 5.27
C LEU A 49 -13.19 7.18 4.47
N SER A 50 -13.16 7.30 3.12
CA SER A 50 -13.37 6.16 2.22
C SER A 50 -12.28 5.08 2.40
N GLY A 51 -12.52 3.88 1.88
CA GLY A 51 -11.55 2.77 1.91
C GLY A 51 -10.20 3.18 1.31
N GLY A 52 -10.21 3.79 0.12
CA GLY A 52 -9.01 4.26 -0.56
C GLY A 52 -8.29 5.37 0.17
N GLN A 53 -9.02 6.35 0.74
CA GLN A 53 -8.42 7.40 1.57
C GLN A 53 -7.74 6.81 2.81
N LYS A 54 -8.37 5.82 3.47
CA LYS A 54 -7.76 5.11 4.60
C LYS A 54 -6.45 4.43 4.22
N LYS A 55 -6.40 3.77 3.05
CA LYS A 55 -5.18 3.13 2.54
C LYS A 55 -4.09 4.16 2.25
N LYS A 56 -4.42 5.27 1.59
CA LYS A 56 -3.47 6.39 1.38
C LYS A 56 -2.90 6.91 2.70
N VAL A 57 -3.73 7.18 3.70
CA VAL A 57 -3.26 7.63 5.02
C VAL A 57 -2.36 6.59 5.69
N ALA A 58 -2.65 5.30 5.57
CA ALA A 58 -1.82 4.24 6.11
C ALA A 58 -0.43 4.22 5.45
N ILE A 59 -0.36 4.36 4.13
CA ILE A 59 0.91 4.47 3.37
C ILE A 59 1.67 5.73 3.79
N CYS A 60 1.02 6.91 3.87
CA CYS A 60 1.65 8.15 4.34
C CYS A 60 2.31 7.97 5.71
N ARG A 61 1.62 7.32 6.65
CA ARG A 61 2.16 7.04 7.98
C ARG A 61 3.41 6.17 7.95
N ALA A 62 3.45 5.15 7.09
CA ALA A 62 4.62 4.31 6.91
C ALA A 62 5.82 5.08 6.31
N LEU A 63 5.57 6.08 5.46
CA LEU A 63 6.60 6.90 4.81
C LEU A 63 7.23 7.96 5.72
N ILE A 64 6.65 8.24 6.87
CA ILE A 64 7.20 9.22 7.82
C ILE A 64 8.56 8.76 8.34
N GLY A 65 8.70 7.47 8.64
CA GLY A 65 9.91 6.88 9.20
C GLY A 65 11.01 6.54 8.19
N GLU A 66 10.92 7.00 6.93
CA GLU A 66 11.94 6.77 5.89
C GLU A 66 12.32 5.30 5.72
N CYS A 67 11.33 4.43 5.65
CA CYS A 67 11.54 3.00 5.56
C CYS A 67 12.21 2.60 4.22
N ARG A 68 13.10 1.60 4.29
CA ARG A 68 13.68 0.94 3.11
C ARG A 68 12.85 -0.24 2.63
N ILE A 69 12.04 -0.80 3.50
CA ILE A 69 11.11 -1.90 3.22
C ILE A 69 9.74 -1.49 3.75
N MET A 70 8.73 -1.59 2.93
CA MET A 70 7.34 -1.34 3.29
C MET A 70 6.53 -2.63 3.11
N VAL A 71 5.76 -3.00 4.12
CA VAL A 71 4.85 -4.15 4.07
C VAL A 71 3.42 -3.64 4.00
N LEU A 72 2.69 -4.04 2.97
CA LEU A 72 1.30 -3.68 2.72
C LEU A 72 0.44 -4.94 2.76
N ASP A 73 -0.49 -4.97 3.71
CA ASP A 73 -1.44 -6.05 3.86
C ASP A 73 -2.78 -5.66 3.25
N GLU A 74 -3.19 -6.41 2.21
CA GLU A 74 -4.41 -6.21 1.42
C GLU A 74 -4.61 -4.76 0.92
N PRO A 75 -3.60 -4.11 0.31
CA PRO A 75 -3.73 -2.71 -0.11
C PRO A 75 -4.76 -2.49 -1.22
N LEU A 76 -5.06 -3.51 -2.02
CA LEU A 76 -5.96 -3.43 -3.18
C LEU A 76 -7.36 -4.00 -2.89
N SER A 77 -7.58 -4.55 -1.69
CA SER A 77 -8.84 -5.20 -1.31
C SER A 77 -9.87 -4.21 -0.77
N ASN A 78 -11.16 -4.51 -1.00
CA ASN A 78 -12.31 -3.78 -0.45
C ASN A 78 -12.39 -2.29 -0.85
N ILE A 79 -11.95 -1.95 -2.05
CA ILE A 79 -12.04 -0.62 -2.65
C ILE A 79 -12.56 -0.74 -4.09
N ASP A 80 -13.05 0.36 -4.64
CA ASP A 80 -13.58 0.41 -6.01
C ASP A 80 -12.47 0.32 -7.07
N PRO A 81 -12.78 -0.10 -8.31
CA PRO A 81 -11.78 -0.29 -9.37
C PRO A 81 -10.95 0.95 -9.69
N ILE A 82 -11.53 2.14 -9.67
CA ILE A 82 -10.80 3.40 -9.94
C ILE A 82 -9.76 3.64 -8.84
N THR A 83 -10.15 3.41 -7.60
CA THR A 83 -9.24 3.53 -6.46
C THR A 83 -8.14 2.47 -6.47
N ILE A 84 -8.42 1.24 -6.95
CA ILE A 84 -7.38 0.21 -7.15
C ILE A 84 -6.29 0.71 -8.08
N GLU A 85 -6.65 1.26 -9.26
CA GLU A 85 -5.67 1.80 -10.21
C GLU A 85 -4.84 2.92 -9.57
N MET A 86 -5.47 3.84 -8.86
CA MET A 86 -4.76 4.91 -8.16
C MET A 86 -3.77 4.40 -7.10
N ILE A 87 -4.11 3.33 -6.38
CA ILE A 87 -3.22 2.74 -5.36
C ILE A 87 -2.07 1.98 -6.04
N LYS A 88 -2.31 1.26 -7.16
CA LYS A 88 -1.26 0.61 -7.96
C LYS A 88 -0.25 1.63 -8.45
N ASP A 89 -0.71 2.70 -9.10
CA ASP A 89 0.14 3.79 -9.60
C ASP A 89 0.97 4.40 -8.47
N LEU A 90 0.37 4.60 -7.31
CA LEU A 90 1.04 5.12 -6.13
C LEU A 90 2.15 4.17 -5.64
N ILE A 91 1.89 2.86 -5.56
CA ILE A 91 2.86 1.84 -5.15
C ILE A 91 4.06 1.82 -6.10
N VAL A 92 3.81 1.77 -7.41
CA VAL A 92 4.86 1.80 -8.45
C VAL A 92 5.67 3.09 -8.37
N LYS A 93 5.01 4.24 -8.25
CA LYS A 93 5.67 5.54 -8.08
C LYS A 93 6.59 5.56 -6.86
N LEU A 94 6.13 5.05 -5.72
CA LEU A 94 6.94 5.01 -4.49
C LEU A 94 8.18 4.13 -4.63
N GLN A 95 8.03 2.96 -5.24
CA GLN A 95 9.15 2.05 -5.51
C GLN A 95 10.21 2.76 -6.39
N LEU A 96 9.79 3.40 -7.48
CA LEU A 96 10.69 4.07 -8.42
C LEU A 96 11.35 5.34 -7.85
N THR A 97 10.58 6.18 -7.14
CA THR A 97 11.07 7.49 -6.70
C THR A 97 11.82 7.47 -5.36
N ARG A 98 11.53 6.48 -4.51
CA ARG A 98 12.12 6.37 -3.16
C ARG A 98 13.02 5.16 -2.98
N SER A 99 13.18 4.32 -4.01
CA SER A 99 13.96 3.07 -3.95
C SER A 99 13.57 2.18 -2.76
N ILE A 100 12.27 2.09 -2.48
CA ILE A 100 11.72 1.29 -1.39
C ILE A 100 11.39 -0.10 -1.94
N THR A 101 11.79 -1.14 -1.23
CA THR A 101 11.26 -2.49 -1.48
C THR A 101 9.87 -2.62 -0.87
N ILE A 102 8.87 -2.99 -1.68
CA ILE A 102 7.49 -3.11 -1.22
C ILE A 102 7.07 -4.58 -1.26
N LEU A 103 6.69 -5.12 -0.10
CA LEU A 103 6.10 -6.44 0.04
C LEU A 103 4.59 -6.28 0.16
N ILE A 104 3.85 -6.92 -0.74
CA ILE A 104 2.38 -6.87 -0.77
C ILE A 104 1.85 -8.27 -0.48
N SER A 105 0.94 -8.41 0.49
CA SER A 105 0.04 -9.54 0.61
C SER A 105 -1.34 -9.11 0.14
N ASP A 106 -1.90 -9.76 -0.86
CA ASP A 106 -3.24 -9.47 -1.37
C ASP A 106 -3.83 -10.70 -2.08
N HIS A 107 -5.14 -10.85 -2.01
CA HIS A 107 -5.86 -11.88 -2.74
C HIS A 107 -6.38 -11.39 -4.11
N ALA A 108 -6.28 -10.09 -4.40
CA ALA A 108 -6.61 -9.49 -5.69
C ALA A 108 -5.49 -9.77 -6.73
N PHE A 109 -5.28 -11.05 -7.04
CA PHE A 109 -4.15 -11.57 -7.80
C PHE A 109 -3.91 -10.84 -9.12
N GLU A 110 -4.96 -10.60 -9.92
CA GLU A 110 -4.86 -9.92 -11.22
C GLU A 110 -4.27 -8.52 -11.10
N ASN A 111 -4.60 -7.81 -10.03
CA ASN A 111 -4.05 -6.49 -9.75
C ASN A 111 -2.59 -6.55 -9.30
N VAL A 112 -2.24 -7.56 -8.49
CA VAL A 112 -0.85 -7.78 -8.05
C VAL A 112 0.05 -8.14 -9.23
N LEU A 113 -0.42 -8.98 -10.17
CA LEU A 113 0.31 -9.35 -11.40
C LEU A 113 0.79 -8.15 -12.21
N GLN A 114 0.03 -7.04 -12.17
CA GLN A 114 0.32 -5.86 -12.99
C GLN A 114 1.43 -4.98 -12.42
N ILE A 115 1.72 -5.09 -11.13
CA ILE A 115 2.66 -4.19 -10.44
C ILE A 115 3.83 -4.90 -9.76
N ALA A 116 3.78 -6.22 -9.62
CA ALA A 116 4.82 -6.98 -8.94
C ALA A 116 5.97 -7.35 -9.88
N ASP A 117 7.20 -7.27 -9.39
CA ASP A 117 8.40 -7.79 -10.05
C ASP A 117 8.56 -9.29 -9.80
N GLU A 118 8.20 -9.75 -8.58
CA GLU A 118 8.26 -11.13 -8.13
C GLU A 118 6.99 -11.49 -7.36
N ILE A 119 6.49 -12.71 -7.55
CA ILE A 119 5.29 -13.22 -6.89
C ILE A 119 5.61 -14.54 -6.20
N LYS A 120 5.01 -14.72 -5.01
CA LYS A 120 5.00 -16.00 -4.29
C LYS A 120 3.55 -16.35 -3.95
N ILE A 121 3.09 -17.50 -4.41
CA ILE A 121 1.78 -18.04 -4.06
C ILE A 121 1.94 -18.95 -2.85
N LEU A 122 1.21 -18.63 -1.79
CA LEU A 122 1.18 -19.41 -0.55
C LEU A 122 -0.10 -20.26 -0.52
N SER A 123 0.06 -21.56 -0.25
CA SER A 123 -1.04 -22.48 -0.01
C SER A 123 -0.66 -23.46 1.08
N ASP A 124 -1.56 -23.68 2.04
CA ASP A 124 -1.38 -24.64 3.14
C ASP A 124 -0.05 -24.45 3.91
N GLY A 125 0.39 -23.20 4.10
CA GLY A 125 1.63 -22.88 4.80
C GLY A 125 2.92 -23.12 4.00
N HIS A 126 2.82 -23.41 2.70
CA HIS A 126 3.96 -23.66 1.80
C HIS A 126 3.92 -22.73 0.59
N ILE A 127 5.10 -22.43 0.02
CA ILE A 127 5.20 -21.74 -1.27
C ILE A 127 4.83 -22.73 -2.36
N LEU A 128 3.70 -22.50 -3.01
CA LEU A 128 3.19 -23.32 -4.11
C LEU A 128 3.91 -23.01 -5.42
N SER A 129 4.13 -21.75 -5.71
CA SER A 129 4.81 -21.23 -6.90
C SER A 129 5.48 -19.92 -6.59
N GLU A 130 6.62 -19.62 -7.24
CA GLU A 130 7.34 -18.36 -7.11
C GLU A 130 8.05 -17.96 -8.40
N GLY A 131 8.24 -16.67 -8.59
CA GLY A 131 8.99 -16.09 -9.72
C GLY A 131 8.33 -14.85 -10.32
N SER A 132 8.69 -14.53 -11.55
CA SER A 132 8.08 -13.43 -12.26
C SER A 132 6.58 -13.66 -12.50
N PRO A 133 5.76 -12.60 -12.65
CA PRO A 133 4.34 -12.71 -12.98
C PRO A 133 4.08 -13.68 -14.14
N ALA A 134 4.86 -13.56 -15.22
CA ALA A 134 4.72 -14.41 -16.40
C ALA A 134 5.05 -15.89 -16.14
N SER A 135 5.97 -16.19 -15.21
CA SER A 135 6.33 -17.57 -14.86
C SER A 135 5.28 -18.20 -13.95
N VAL A 136 4.77 -17.46 -12.98
CA VAL A 136 3.79 -17.93 -12.01
C VAL A 136 2.45 -18.25 -12.68
N VAL A 137 2.01 -17.44 -13.65
CA VAL A 137 0.78 -17.70 -14.44
C VAL A 137 0.89 -18.99 -15.27
N LYS A 138 2.10 -19.39 -15.68
CA LYS A 138 2.34 -20.61 -16.45
C LYS A 138 2.57 -21.86 -15.59
N ASP A 139 2.77 -21.69 -14.29
CA ASP A 139 3.01 -22.83 -13.37
C ASP A 139 1.71 -23.67 -13.26
N VAL A 140 1.81 -24.93 -13.66
CA VAL A 140 0.68 -25.89 -13.64
C VAL A 140 0.07 -26.02 -12.24
N ARG A 141 0.91 -26.05 -11.20
CA ARG A 141 0.47 -26.18 -9.80
C ARG A 141 -0.34 -24.96 -9.36
N ALA A 142 0.10 -23.75 -9.76
CA ALA A 142 -0.60 -22.52 -9.48
C ALA A 142 -1.94 -22.47 -10.23
N ARG A 143 -1.97 -22.93 -11.49
CA ARG A 143 -3.20 -22.99 -12.28
C ARG A 143 -4.23 -23.95 -11.69
N GLU A 144 -3.83 -25.16 -11.31
CA GLU A 144 -4.74 -26.17 -10.78
C GLU A 144 -5.32 -25.79 -9.40
N LYS A 145 -4.47 -25.24 -8.51
CA LYS A 145 -4.86 -25.00 -7.12
C LYS A 145 -5.36 -23.58 -6.82
N TYR A 146 -4.95 -22.58 -7.58
CA TYR A 146 -5.20 -21.18 -7.25
C TYR A 146 -6.03 -20.45 -8.32
N PHE A 147 -5.71 -20.59 -9.62
CA PHE A 147 -6.37 -19.83 -10.68
C PHE A 147 -7.59 -20.53 -11.26
N GLY A 148 -7.65 -21.86 -11.17
CA GLY A 148 -8.60 -22.69 -11.90
C GLY A 148 -8.13 -23.03 -13.31
N VAL A 149 -8.73 -24.05 -13.90
CA VAL A 149 -8.30 -24.69 -15.16
C VAL A 149 -8.43 -23.79 -16.40
N ASN A 150 -9.19 -22.70 -16.30
CA ASN A 150 -9.51 -21.79 -17.42
C ASN A 150 -8.65 -20.52 -17.46
N TYR A 151 -7.59 -20.43 -16.65
CA TYR A 151 -6.68 -19.29 -16.63
C TYR A 151 -5.50 -19.46 -17.58
#